data_ce8ce2a166d89242f4ed79851069532e
#
_entry.id   ce8ce2a166d89242f4ed79851069532e
#
_cell.length_a   1.000
_cell.length_b   1.000
_cell.length_c   1.000
_cell.angle_alpha   90.00
_cell.angle_beta   90.00
_cell.angle_gamma   90.00
#
_symmetry.space_group_name_H-M   'P 1'
#
loop_
_entity.id
_entity.type
_entity.pdbx_description
1 polymer ?
#
loop_
_entity_poly.entity_id
_entity_poly.type
_entity_poly.pdbx_seq_one_letter_code
_entity_poly.pdbx_strand_id
1 'polypeptide(L)'
;EGEAQAAVMAAKGQLDAVATQDWDALLYGAPFVIRNFASDGSKRMGRIIRAQEIELDQILADNELTREQLIDLGIMIGTDFHPGIKGIGPKTGLKFIKEFGSIEGVCEAKQKEIPDRLSEIREIFLNHPVVEVSDADLQQGTVDVEGLKKFLIDERQFSQKRFDNAINQLKDAGLVRDGGQTSLFS
;
A
#
# COMPACT_ATOMS: atom_id res chain seq x y z
N GLU A 1 3.28 -10.24 -5.66
CA GLU A 1 2.80 -8.86 -5.59
C GLU A 1 3.22 -8.22 -4.27
N GLY A 2 4.03 -7.17 -4.33
CA GLY A 2 4.63 -6.55 -3.12
C GLY A 2 3.58 -5.91 -2.21
N GLU A 3 2.57 -5.25 -2.77
CA GLU A 3 1.50 -4.61 -1.99
C GLU A 3 0.59 -5.62 -1.30
N ALA A 4 0.26 -6.71 -1.98
CA ALA A 4 -0.51 -7.79 -1.39
C ALA A 4 0.25 -8.47 -0.25
N GLN A 5 1.56 -8.73 -0.43
CA GLN A 5 2.43 -9.26 0.61
C GLN A 5 2.43 -8.34 1.84
N ALA A 6 2.66 -7.03 1.64
CA ALA A 6 2.68 -6.06 2.72
C ALA A 6 1.30 -5.93 3.41
N ALA A 7 0.20 -5.93 2.65
CA ALA A 7 -1.15 -5.87 3.19
C ALA A 7 -1.47 -7.07 4.10
N VAL A 8 -1.13 -8.29 3.66
CA VAL A 8 -1.33 -9.50 4.46
C VAL A 8 -0.45 -9.50 5.72
N MET A 9 0.79 -9.05 5.62
CA MET A 9 1.67 -8.90 6.79
C MET A 9 1.12 -7.87 7.80
N ALA A 10 0.62 -6.74 7.32
CA ALA A 10 -0.04 -5.74 8.17
C ALA A 10 -1.31 -6.30 8.82
N ALA A 11 -2.14 -7.04 8.08
CA ALA A 11 -3.33 -7.70 8.63
C ALA A 11 -2.99 -8.77 9.68
N LYS A 12 -1.82 -9.40 9.59
CA LYS A 12 -1.29 -10.34 10.61
C LYS A 12 -0.63 -9.61 11.81
N GLY A 13 -0.54 -8.29 11.80
CA GLY A 13 0.13 -7.50 12.84
C GLY A 13 1.65 -7.53 12.80
N GLN A 14 2.25 -8.00 11.70
CA GLN A 14 3.70 -8.01 11.50
C GLN A 14 4.25 -6.64 11.04
N LEU A 15 3.38 -5.80 10.46
CA LEU A 15 3.66 -4.42 10.07
C LEU A 15 2.59 -3.50 10.64
N ASP A 16 2.97 -2.26 10.96
CA ASP A 16 2.05 -1.25 11.48
C ASP A 16 1.13 -0.70 10.39
N ALA A 17 1.64 -0.51 9.17
CA ALA A 17 0.91 0.03 8.04
C ALA A 17 1.58 -0.30 6.71
N VAL A 18 0.86 -0.09 5.60
CA VAL A 18 1.39 -0.16 4.22
C VAL A 18 1.55 1.25 3.66
N ALA A 19 2.79 1.67 3.38
CA ALA A 19 3.07 2.97 2.77
C ALA A 19 3.08 2.84 1.24
N THR A 20 2.00 3.25 0.58
CA THR A 20 1.84 3.18 -0.87
C THR A 20 1.04 4.36 -1.42
N GLN A 21 1.11 4.58 -2.75
CA GLN A 21 0.23 5.49 -3.47
C GLN A 21 -0.98 4.77 -4.08
N ASP A 22 -0.93 3.45 -4.11
CA ASP A 22 -1.99 2.63 -4.67
C ASP A 22 -3.11 2.37 -3.65
N TRP A 23 -4.34 2.27 -4.16
CA TRP A 23 -5.50 1.97 -3.35
C TRP A 23 -5.76 0.48 -3.18
N ASP A 24 -5.11 -0.35 -4.00
CA ASP A 24 -5.33 -1.80 -4.02
C ASP A 24 -4.88 -2.47 -2.71
N ALA A 25 -3.95 -1.86 -1.97
CA ALA A 25 -3.58 -2.31 -0.63
C ALA A 25 -4.81 -2.46 0.31
N LEU A 26 -5.84 -1.59 0.17
CA LEU A 26 -7.09 -1.71 0.93
C LEU A 26 -7.92 -2.92 0.47
N LEU A 27 -7.93 -3.22 -0.84
CA LEU A 27 -8.61 -4.39 -1.39
C LEU A 27 -7.95 -5.68 -0.90
N TYR A 28 -6.61 -5.71 -0.78
CA TYR A 28 -5.86 -6.81 -0.16
C TYR A 28 -6.03 -6.90 1.36
N GLY A 29 -6.69 -5.91 1.98
CA GLY A 29 -7.05 -5.92 3.39
C GLY A 29 -6.01 -5.33 4.32
N ALA A 30 -5.15 -4.42 3.86
CA ALA A 30 -4.29 -3.65 4.73
C ALA A 30 -5.15 -2.85 5.74
N PRO A 31 -4.97 -3.03 7.07
CA PRO A 31 -5.74 -2.30 8.06
C PRO A 31 -5.47 -0.79 8.00
N PHE A 32 -4.21 -0.41 7.77
CA PHE A 32 -3.76 0.97 7.65
C PHE A 32 -2.93 1.16 6.39
N VAL A 33 -3.27 2.18 5.61
CA VAL A 33 -2.51 2.62 4.44
C VAL A 33 -2.04 4.05 4.65
N ILE A 34 -0.73 4.30 4.45
CA ILE A 34 -0.16 5.63 4.53
C ILE A 34 0.16 6.13 3.12
N ARG A 35 -0.56 7.14 2.67
CA ARG A 35 -0.31 7.79 1.39
C ARG A 35 0.56 9.02 1.55
N ASN A 36 1.32 9.36 0.52
CA ASN A 36 2.23 10.51 0.47
C ASN A 36 3.34 10.50 1.56
N PHE A 37 3.65 9.35 2.16
CA PHE A 37 4.64 9.25 3.23
C PHE A 37 5.98 9.88 2.84
N ALA A 38 6.57 9.48 1.72
CA ALA A 38 7.84 10.00 1.23
C ALA A 38 7.77 11.43 0.67
N SER A 39 6.58 12.00 0.52
CA SER A 39 6.34 13.33 -0.04
C SER A 39 5.82 14.34 0.98
N ASP A 40 5.71 13.95 2.26
CA ASP A 40 5.17 14.84 3.29
C ASP A 40 5.99 16.14 3.39
N GLY A 41 5.27 17.25 3.53
CA GLY A 41 5.85 18.59 3.54
C GLY A 41 6.33 19.13 2.19
N SER A 42 6.37 18.31 1.12
CA SER A 42 6.74 18.78 -0.22
C SER A 42 5.66 19.67 -0.83
N LYS A 43 6.05 20.51 -1.81
CA LYS A 43 5.10 21.38 -2.53
C LYS A 43 4.83 20.83 -3.93
N ARG A 44 3.56 20.66 -4.26
CA ARG A 44 3.12 20.32 -5.62
C ARG A 44 2.00 21.26 -6.05
N MET A 45 2.17 21.91 -7.20
CA MET A 45 1.21 22.90 -7.75
C MET A 45 0.76 23.95 -6.71
N GLY A 46 1.70 24.46 -5.90
CA GLY A 46 1.43 25.48 -4.88
C GLY A 46 0.78 24.97 -3.59
N ARG A 47 0.49 23.66 -3.49
CA ARG A 47 -0.10 23.04 -2.27
C ARG A 47 0.95 22.20 -1.55
N ILE A 48 0.94 22.27 -0.22
CA ILE A 48 1.75 21.39 0.62
C ILE A 48 1.10 20.00 0.63
N ILE A 49 1.86 18.99 0.24
CA ILE A 49 1.44 17.60 0.36
C ILE A 49 1.58 17.20 1.82
N ARG A 50 0.63 16.44 2.33
CA ARG A 50 0.67 15.83 3.66
C ARG A 50 0.54 14.32 3.54
N ALA A 51 1.27 13.62 4.39
CA ALA A 51 1.01 12.21 4.62
C ALA A 51 -0.43 12.03 5.12
N GLN A 52 -1.07 10.98 4.65
CA GLN A 52 -2.45 10.64 4.99
C GLN A 52 -2.48 9.20 5.48
N GLU A 53 -2.98 9.01 6.68
CA GLU A 53 -3.32 7.70 7.20
C GLU A 53 -4.77 7.38 6.84
N ILE A 54 -4.99 6.17 6.37
CA ILE A 54 -6.27 5.68 5.88
C ILE A 54 -6.52 4.34 6.56
N GLU A 55 -7.56 4.27 7.34
CA GLU A 55 -7.99 3.09 8.08
C GLU A 55 -9.09 2.36 7.30
N LEU A 56 -8.89 1.08 7.02
CA LEU A 56 -9.83 0.26 6.26
C LEU A 56 -11.19 0.15 6.96
N ASP A 57 -11.18 -0.14 8.26
CA ASP A 57 -12.42 -0.31 9.02
C ASP A 57 -13.25 0.97 9.05
N GLN A 58 -12.59 2.13 9.12
CA GLN A 58 -13.28 3.42 9.06
C GLN A 58 -13.93 3.65 7.67
N ILE A 59 -13.21 3.30 6.59
CA ILE A 59 -13.77 3.38 5.22
C ILE A 59 -14.98 2.47 5.08
N LEU A 60 -14.90 1.24 5.57
CA LEU A 60 -16.00 0.29 5.50
C LEU A 60 -17.20 0.79 6.30
N ALA A 61 -16.98 1.28 7.52
CA ALA A 61 -18.04 1.83 8.38
C ALA A 61 -18.70 3.07 7.78
N ASP A 62 -17.91 4.06 7.33
CA ASP A 62 -18.41 5.31 6.77
C ASP A 62 -19.23 5.09 5.49
N ASN A 63 -18.90 4.05 4.74
CA ASN A 63 -19.60 3.71 3.52
C ASN A 63 -20.61 2.57 3.70
N GLU A 64 -20.76 2.01 4.90
CA GLU A 64 -21.67 0.88 5.20
C GLU A 64 -21.43 -0.31 4.25
N LEU A 65 -20.16 -0.65 4.03
CA LEU A 65 -19.74 -1.73 3.14
C LEU A 65 -19.09 -2.87 3.93
N THR A 66 -19.20 -4.07 3.41
CA THR A 66 -18.30 -5.17 3.78
C THR A 66 -17.02 -5.09 2.92
N ARG A 67 -15.98 -5.83 3.32
CA ARG A 67 -14.73 -5.91 2.52
C ARG A 67 -15.00 -6.51 1.14
N GLU A 68 -15.84 -7.53 1.03
CA GLU A 68 -16.23 -8.13 -0.24
C GLU A 68 -16.92 -7.12 -1.16
N GLN A 69 -17.78 -6.27 -0.59
CA GLN A 69 -18.44 -5.21 -1.34
C GLN A 69 -17.47 -4.10 -1.78
N LEU A 70 -16.44 -3.82 -0.99
CA LEU A 70 -15.36 -2.91 -1.39
C LEU A 70 -14.53 -3.49 -2.56
N ILE A 71 -14.24 -4.78 -2.53
CA ILE A 71 -13.58 -5.49 -3.63
C ILE A 71 -14.46 -5.45 -4.90
N ASP A 72 -15.73 -5.75 -4.77
CA ASP A 72 -16.69 -5.68 -5.88
C ASP A 72 -16.76 -4.27 -6.47
N LEU A 73 -16.79 -3.26 -5.62
CA LEU A 73 -16.74 -1.86 -6.04
C LEU A 73 -15.46 -1.57 -6.84
N GLY A 74 -14.30 -2.02 -6.34
CA GLY A 74 -13.01 -1.90 -7.04
C GLY A 74 -13.05 -2.55 -8.42
N ILE A 75 -13.52 -3.80 -8.51
CA ILE A 75 -13.63 -4.53 -9.78
C ILE A 75 -14.56 -3.81 -10.77
N MET A 76 -15.69 -3.26 -10.30
CA MET A 76 -16.60 -2.51 -11.16
C MET A 76 -16.01 -1.21 -11.70
N ILE A 77 -15.19 -0.53 -10.91
CA ILE A 77 -14.52 0.71 -11.32
C ILE A 77 -13.34 0.42 -12.26
N GLY A 78 -12.60 -0.64 -11.96
CA GLY A 78 -11.42 -1.12 -12.64
C GLY A 78 -10.25 -1.35 -11.68
N THR A 79 -9.56 -2.46 -11.90
CA THR A 79 -8.34 -2.88 -11.23
C THR A 79 -7.35 -3.38 -12.26
N ASP A 80 -6.16 -3.77 -11.87
CA ASP A 80 -5.17 -4.38 -12.76
C ASP A 80 -5.66 -5.70 -13.40
N PHE A 81 -6.65 -6.34 -12.77
CA PHE A 81 -7.19 -7.63 -13.23
C PHE A 81 -8.46 -7.50 -14.10
N HIS A 82 -9.12 -6.33 -14.08
CA HIS A 82 -10.33 -6.09 -14.86
C HIS A 82 -10.51 -4.59 -15.18
N PRO A 83 -10.83 -4.22 -16.44
CA PRO A 83 -10.91 -2.81 -16.86
C PRO A 83 -12.11 -2.04 -16.27
N GLY A 84 -12.93 -2.69 -15.46
CA GLY A 84 -14.16 -2.13 -14.94
C GLY A 84 -15.38 -2.35 -15.84
N ILE A 85 -16.56 -2.01 -15.34
CA ILE A 85 -17.81 -2.11 -16.06
C ILE A 85 -18.13 -0.79 -16.76
N LYS A 86 -18.25 -0.79 -18.07
CA LYS A 86 -18.49 0.42 -18.85
C LYS A 86 -19.70 1.22 -18.32
N GLY A 87 -19.43 2.49 -17.97
CA GLY A 87 -20.44 3.43 -17.48
C GLY A 87 -20.66 3.37 -15.96
N ILE A 88 -19.87 2.60 -15.23
CA ILE A 88 -19.87 2.57 -13.77
C ILE A 88 -18.57 3.20 -13.25
N GLY A 89 -18.67 4.40 -12.69
CA GLY A 89 -17.57 5.06 -11.99
C GLY A 89 -17.77 4.99 -10.47
N PRO A 90 -16.82 5.55 -9.67
CA PRO A 90 -16.82 5.39 -8.22
C PRO A 90 -18.13 5.72 -7.52
N LYS A 91 -18.73 6.89 -7.81
CA LYS A 91 -19.98 7.32 -7.18
C LYS A 91 -21.17 6.44 -7.54
N THR A 92 -21.25 6.05 -8.82
CA THR A 92 -22.33 5.19 -9.32
C THR A 92 -22.16 3.76 -8.81
N GLY A 93 -20.93 3.26 -8.80
CA GLY A 93 -20.59 1.94 -8.27
C GLY A 93 -20.93 1.81 -6.80
N LEU A 94 -20.52 2.78 -5.96
CA LEU A 94 -20.86 2.79 -4.54
C LEU A 94 -22.39 2.76 -4.31
N LYS A 95 -23.14 3.59 -5.05
CA LYS A 95 -24.60 3.58 -4.96
C LYS A 95 -25.17 2.20 -5.31
N PHE A 96 -24.68 1.58 -6.39
CA PHE A 96 -25.21 0.31 -6.86
C PHE A 96 -24.83 -0.85 -5.93
N ILE A 97 -23.63 -0.88 -5.39
CA ILE A 97 -23.26 -1.90 -4.40
C ILE A 97 -24.12 -1.81 -3.15
N LYS A 98 -24.40 -0.61 -2.65
CA LYS A 98 -25.30 -0.41 -1.51
C LYS A 98 -26.76 -0.83 -1.83
N GLU A 99 -27.20 -0.65 -3.07
CA GLU A 99 -28.58 -0.97 -3.51
C GLU A 99 -28.76 -2.46 -3.82
N PHE A 100 -27.80 -3.09 -4.48
CA PHE A 100 -27.91 -4.44 -5.05
C PHE A 100 -27.00 -5.49 -4.38
N GLY A 101 -26.11 -5.08 -3.50
CA GLY A 101 -25.32 -5.93 -2.63
C GLY A 101 -24.04 -6.51 -3.25
N SER A 102 -24.03 -6.83 -4.54
CA SER A 102 -22.88 -7.45 -5.24
C SER A 102 -22.84 -7.07 -6.72
N ILE A 103 -21.71 -7.39 -7.39
CA ILE A 103 -21.59 -7.21 -8.85
C ILE A 103 -22.70 -7.96 -9.60
N GLU A 104 -22.99 -9.20 -9.20
CA GLU A 104 -24.03 -10.01 -9.84
C GLU A 104 -25.40 -9.32 -9.75
N GLY A 105 -25.75 -8.82 -8.56
CA GLY A 105 -27.00 -8.07 -8.36
C GLY A 105 -27.05 -6.78 -9.18
N VAL A 106 -25.92 -6.07 -9.29
CA VAL A 106 -25.80 -4.87 -10.15
C VAL A 106 -25.96 -5.24 -11.62
N CYS A 107 -25.28 -6.28 -12.08
CA CYS A 107 -25.33 -6.71 -13.48
C CYS A 107 -26.74 -7.17 -13.89
N GLU A 108 -27.42 -7.93 -13.04
CA GLU A 108 -28.81 -8.33 -13.25
C GLU A 108 -29.74 -7.11 -13.35
N ALA A 109 -29.70 -6.22 -12.35
CA ALA A 109 -30.57 -5.04 -12.29
C ALA A 109 -30.31 -4.02 -13.41
N LYS A 110 -29.09 -3.92 -13.91
CA LYS A 110 -28.69 -2.93 -14.93
C LYS A 110 -28.49 -3.56 -16.32
N GLN A 111 -28.83 -4.84 -16.50
CA GLN A 111 -28.67 -5.59 -17.76
C GLN A 111 -27.24 -5.47 -18.31
N LYS A 112 -26.26 -5.68 -17.44
CA LYS A 112 -24.83 -5.70 -17.75
C LYS A 112 -24.32 -7.14 -17.76
N GLU A 113 -23.25 -7.38 -18.49
CA GLU A 113 -22.53 -8.64 -18.42
C GLU A 113 -21.73 -8.73 -17.12
N ILE A 114 -21.75 -9.90 -16.49
CA ILE A 114 -20.91 -10.19 -15.33
C ILE A 114 -19.46 -10.27 -15.82
N PRO A 115 -18.50 -9.64 -15.13
CA PRO A 115 -17.09 -9.74 -15.48
C PRO A 115 -16.62 -11.19 -15.58
N ASP A 116 -15.88 -11.48 -16.65
CA ASP A 116 -15.23 -12.77 -16.79
C ASP A 116 -14.29 -13.02 -15.61
N ARG A 117 -14.24 -14.28 -15.15
CA ARG A 117 -13.36 -14.70 -14.05
C ARG A 117 -13.58 -13.93 -12.73
N LEU A 118 -14.79 -13.40 -12.49
CA LEU A 118 -15.09 -12.60 -11.30
C LEU A 118 -14.68 -13.28 -9.98
N SER A 119 -14.98 -14.58 -9.84
CA SER A 119 -14.61 -15.34 -8.64
C SER A 119 -13.10 -15.45 -8.45
N GLU A 120 -12.34 -15.61 -9.53
CA GLU A 120 -10.87 -15.68 -9.47
C GLU A 120 -10.28 -14.32 -9.08
N ILE A 121 -10.84 -13.22 -9.62
CA ILE A 121 -10.39 -11.86 -9.28
C ILE A 121 -10.69 -11.54 -7.80
N ARG A 122 -11.87 -11.91 -7.28
CA ARG A 122 -12.17 -11.79 -5.85
C ARG A 122 -11.17 -12.57 -5.00
N GLU A 123 -10.85 -13.80 -5.42
CA GLU A 123 -9.92 -14.66 -4.69
C GLU A 123 -8.50 -14.07 -4.63
N ILE A 124 -8.05 -13.37 -5.68
CA ILE A 124 -6.77 -12.65 -5.68
C ILE A 124 -6.72 -11.62 -4.55
N PHE A 125 -7.79 -10.89 -4.29
CA PHE A 125 -7.82 -9.89 -3.21
C PHE A 125 -8.08 -10.50 -1.83
N LEU A 126 -8.89 -11.55 -1.74
CA LEU A 126 -9.28 -12.16 -0.47
C LEU A 126 -8.21 -13.08 0.10
N ASN A 127 -7.58 -13.89 -0.73
CA ASN A 127 -6.68 -14.98 -0.37
C ASN A 127 -5.38 -14.98 -1.18
N HIS A 128 -4.77 -13.81 -1.33
CA HIS A 128 -3.52 -13.69 -2.08
C HIS A 128 -2.43 -14.60 -1.49
N PRO A 129 -1.77 -15.44 -2.31
CA PRO A 129 -0.66 -16.25 -1.85
C PRO A 129 0.52 -15.35 -1.46
N VAL A 130 1.02 -15.51 -0.25
CA VAL A 130 2.12 -14.74 0.31
C VAL A 130 3.25 -15.65 0.79
N VAL A 131 4.45 -15.11 0.82
CA VAL A 131 5.60 -15.77 1.44
C VAL A 131 5.48 -15.59 2.96
N GLU A 132 5.65 -16.68 3.71
CA GLU A 132 5.73 -16.58 5.16
C GLU A 132 7.04 -15.90 5.57
N VAL A 133 6.91 -14.86 6.40
CA VAL A 133 8.02 -14.05 6.90
C VAL A 133 8.02 -14.18 8.42
N SER A 134 9.17 -14.53 9.00
CA SER A 134 9.33 -14.61 10.45
C SER A 134 9.67 -13.25 11.05
N ASP A 135 9.43 -13.07 12.35
CA ASP A 135 9.83 -11.85 13.06
C ASP A 135 11.34 -11.62 13.01
N ALA A 136 12.15 -12.68 12.87
CA ALA A 136 13.58 -12.57 12.69
C ALA A 136 13.97 -11.92 11.34
N ASP A 137 13.20 -12.19 10.29
CA ASP A 137 13.41 -11.59 8.97
C ASP A 137 13.04 -10.10 8.94
N LEU A 138 12.22 -9.66 9.90
CA LEU A 138 11.77 -8.26 10.02
C LEU A 138 12.67 -7.43 10.94
N GLN A 139 13.68 -8.05 11.56
CA GLN A 139 14.61 -7.31 12.41
C GLN A 139 15.39 -6.29 11.58
N GLN A 140 15.40 -5.06 12.06
CA GLN A 140 16.16 -4.01 11.41
C GLN A 140 17.66 -4.32 11.52
N GLY A 141 18.33 -4.40 10.37
CA GLY A 141 19.77 -4.55 10.29
C GLY A 141 20.53 -3.28 10.72
N THR A 142 21.83 -3.43 10.90
CA THR A 142 22.72 -2.29 11.15
C THR A 142 23.11 -1.62 9.82
N VAL A 143 23.24 -0.29 9.82
CA VAL A 143 23.68 0.44 8.64
C VAL A 143 25.18 0.28 8.46
N ASP A 144 25.60 -0.42 7.42
CA ASP A 144 27.01 -0.51 7.00
C ASP A 144 27.37 0.72 6.15
N VAL A 145 27.87 1.75 6.82
CA VAL A 145 28.22 3.04 6.17
C VAL A 145 29.34 2.88 5.15
N GLU A 146 30.35 2.05 5.44
CA GLU A 146 31.48 1.83 4.54
C GLU A 146 31.07 1.00 3.31
N GLY A 147 30.29 -0.06 3.51
CA GLY A 147 29.71 -0.82 2.40
C GLY A 147 28.78 0.03 1.53
N LEU A 148 27.95 0.87 2.14
CA LEU A 148 27.08 1.80 1.44
C LEU A 148 27.88 2.84 0.63
N LYS A 149 28.98 3.36 1.19
CA LYS A 149 29.88 4.28 0.51
C LYS A 149 30.51 3.65 -0.72
N LYS A 150 31.11 2.45 -0.55
CA LYS A 150 31.69 1.68 -1.65
C LYS A 150 30.64 1.45 -2.75
N PHE A 151 29.47 0.96 -2.41
CA PHE A 151 28.40 0.70 -3.37
C PHE A 151 27.95 1.98 -4.11
N LEU A 152 27.61 3.05 -3.38
CA LEU A 152 27.05 4.24 -4.00
C LEU A 152 28.09 5.08 -4.73
N ILE A 153 29.27 5.32 -4.14
CA ILE A 153 30.29 6.20 -4.74
C ILE A 153 31.12 5.44 -5.75
N ASP A 154 31.76 4.34 -5.33
CA ASP A 154 32.77 3.66 -6.16
C ASP A 154 32.10 2.89 -7.31
N GLU A 155 30.99 2.18 -7.04
CA GLU A 155 30.36 1.34 -8.06
C GLU A 155 29.25 2.08 -8.85
N ARG A 156 28.53 3.01 -8.23
CA ARG A 156 27.36 3.71 -8.83
C ARG A 156 27.62 5.17 -9.14
N GLN A 157 28.82 5.68 -8.90
CA GLN A 157 29.22 7.08 -9.23
C GLN A 157 28.32 8.14 -8.57
N PHE A 158 27.81 7.84 -7.39
CA PHE A 158 27.03 8.80 -6.61
C PHE A 158 27.97 9.91 -6.13
N SER A 159 27.51 11.17 -6.10
CA SER A 159 28.38 12.25 -5.63
C SER A 159 28.60 12.18 -4.13
N GLN A 160 29.83 12.44 -3.69
CA GLN A 160 30.20 12.49 -2.26
C GLN A 160 29.23 13.38 -1.47
N LYS A 161 28.90 14.56 -1.98
CA LYS A 161 27.97 15.49 -1.33
C LYS A 161 26.60 14.88 -1.05
N ARG A 162 26.05 14.11 -2.01
CA ARG A 162 24.73 13.46 -1.82
C ARG A 162 24.83 12.35 -0.78
N PHE A 163 25.92 11.58 -0.82
CA PHE A 163 26.19 10.55 0.17
C PHE A 163 26.29 11.15 1.58
N ASP A 164 27.12 12.19 1.77
CA ASP A 164 27.31 12.83 3.06
C ASP A 164 25.99 13.40 3.62
N ASN A 165 25.18 14.02 2.76
CA ASN A 165 23.86 14.51 3.16
C ASN A 165 22.94 13.38 3.61
N ALA A 166 22.93 12.24 2.92
CA ALA A 166 22.10 11.09 3.31
C ALA A 166 22.58 10.49 4.64
N ILE A 167 23.89 10.33 4.84
CA ILE A 167 24.44 9.83 6.11
C ILE A 167 24.13 10.80 7.25
N ASN A 168 24.22 12.11 7.03
CA ASN A 168 23.87 13.08 8.07
C ASN A 168 22.39 12.97 8.46
N GLN A 169 21.47 12.81 7.48
CA GLN A 169 20.05 12.59 7.77
C GLN A 169 19.83 11.28 8.57
N LEU A 170 20.54 10.21 8.25
CA LEU A 170 20.47 8.96 9.01
C LEU A 170 21.02 9.12 10.44
N LYS A 171 22.08 9.92 10.64
CA LYS A 171 22.60 10.26 11.96
C LYS A 171 21.59 11.10 12.75
N ASP A 172 21.02 12.13 12.13
CA ASP A 172 20.00 13.00 12.76
C ASP A 172 18.75 12.20 13.18
N ALA A 173 18.41 11.15 12.40
CA ALA A 173 17.35 10.21 12.74
C ALA A 173 17.76 9.14 13.77
N GLY A 174 19.01 9.14 14.26
CA GLY A 174 19.50 8.16 15.23
C GLY A 174 19.78 6.76 14.65
N LEU A 175 19.74 6.62 13.33
CA LEU A 175 19.95 5.34 12.64
C LEU A 175 21.43 4.99 12.43
N VAL A 176 22.31 5.97 12.52
CA VAL A 176 23.78 5.83 12.47
C VAL A 176 24.38 6.60 13.64
N ARG A 177 25.19 5.93 14.47
CA ARG A 177 25.95 6.57 15.55
C ARG A 177 27.39 6.83 15.12
N ASP A 178 27.99 7.89 15.64
CA ASP A 178 29.41 8.14 15.44
C ASP A 178 30.22 7.01 16.08
N GLY A 179 30.98 6.26 15.26
CA GLY A 179 31.72 5.09 15.70
C GLY A 179 31.31 3.77 15.02
N GLY A 180 30.40 3.79 14.07
CA GLY A 180 30.06 2.63 13.23
C GLY A 180 29.23 1.54 13.92
N GLN A 181 28.69 1.79 15.11
CA GLN A 181 27.85 0.84 15.82
C GLN A 181 26.40 1.34 15.88
N THR A 182 25.50 0.59 15.28
CA THR A 182 24.06 0.88 15.26
C THR A 182 23.33 -0.09 16.17
N SER A 183 22.51 0.43 17.10
CA SER A 183 21.50 -0.34 17.81
C SER A 183 20.28 0.55 17.97
N LEU A 184 19.15 0.11 17.46
CA LEU A 184 17.88 0.84 17.60
C LEU A 184 17.09 0.45 18.85
N PHE A 185 17.51 -0.62 19.54
CA PHE A 185 16.85 -1.05 20.79
C PHE A 185 17.91 -1.60 21.76
N SER A 186 18.07 -0.92 22.87
CA SER A 186 18.59 -1.43 24.13
C SER A 186 17.59 -1.13 25.23
#